data_fb47aa0acaa5a7b95c37636b4d9461e3
#
_entry.id   fb47aa0acaa5a7b95c37636b4d9461e3
#
_cell.length_a   1.000
_cell.length_b   1.000
_cell.length_c   1.000
_cell.angle_alpha   90.00
_cell.angle_beta   90.00
_cell.angle_gamma   90.00
#
_symmetry.space_group_name_H-M   'P 1'
#
loop_
_entity.id
_entity.type
_entity.pdbx_description
1 polymer ?
#
loop_
_entity_poly.entity_id
_entity_poly.type
_entity_poly.pdbx_seq_one_letter_code
_entity_poly.pdbx_strand_id
1 'polypeptide(L)'
;MILSFHPLFSADRNIICAGREPGPSDLSAILEARAVILPQGCPQGLYFMARDNCPNIFPNYDVRFRYPGKIGQTRLFRENSIPHPPTKIFKNIESYRRCYQGTHAPSLPLVVKFDWGGEGDTVFLVKSYRELETCLEHAAKCENSGQRGFLIQDYIPSGNRSLRVVVIGDCFKSYWRSCADQNAFHASLSKGAAVDWSSDPGLKEMGETIVAELCHKSGINLAGMDVIFPESGSPEKPLMLEINYFFGRIGLGGSKEYYRILRKAIKRWIGSLV
;
A
#
# COMPACT_ATOMS: atom_id res chain seq x y z
N MET A 1 -2.41 -20.11 24.40
CA MET A 1 -2.13 -18.73 24.82
C MET A 1 -2.10 -17.82 23.59
N ILE A 2 -2.67 -16.63 23.64
CA ILE A 2 -2.55 -15.57 22.63
C ILE A 2 -1.47 -14.61 23.08
N LEU A 3 -0.46 -14.39 22.24
CA LEU A 3 0.61 -13.41 22.48
C LEU A 3 0.36 -12.14 21.68
N SER A 4 0.52 -10.97 22.29
CA SER A 4 0.39 -9.69 21.61
C SER A 4 1.66 -8.85 21.74
N PHE A 5 2.20 -8.46 20.59
CA PHE A 5 3.20 -7.39 20.46
C PHE A 5 2.55 -6.04 20.15
N HIS A 6 1.23 -6.02 19.97
CA HIS A 6 0.49 -4.80 19.62
C HIS A 6 0.23 -3.95 20.88
N PRO A 7 0.64 -2.67 20.92
CA PRO A 7 0.60 -1.85 22.13
C PRO A 7 -0.80 -1.57 22.66
N LEU A 8 -1.84 -1.67 21.80
CA LEU A 8 -3.23 -1.34 22.16
C LEU A 8 -4.18 -2.54 22.08
N PHE A 9 -3.67 -3.76 21.98
CA PHE A 9 -4.46 -4.98 22.02
C PHE A 9 -3.96 -5.87 23.16
N SER A 10 -4.78 -6.01 24.22
CA SER A 10 -4.49 -6.88 25.36
C SER A 10 -4.86 -8.31 25.04
N ALA A 11 -3.92 -9.24 25.27
CA ALA A 11 -4.04 -10.66 25.09
C ALA A 11 -3.61 -11.41 26.39
N ASP A 12 -3.51 -12.73 26.36
CA ASP A 12 -3.06 -13.52 27.52
C ASP A 12 -1.65 -13.12 27.97
N ARG A 13 -0.77 -12.82 27.02
CA ARG A 13 0.57 -12.30 27.26
C ARG A 13 0.84 -11.10 26.33
N ASN A 14 1.44 -10.05 26.87
CA ASN A 14 1.76 -8.84 26.10
C ASN A 14 3.25 -8.54 26.26
N ILE A 15 3.91 -8.27 25.11
CA ILE A 15 5.33 -7.88 25.05
C ILE A 15 5.45 -6.66 24.12
N ILE A 16 6.16 -5.64 24.59
CA ILE A 16 6.49 -4.47 23.77
C ILE A 16 7.87 -4.67 23.15
N CYS A 17 7.91 -4.70 21.81
CA CYS A 17 9.14 -4.83 21.04
C CYS A 17 9.50 -3.54 20.26
N ALA A 18 8.76 -2.44 20.50
CA ALA A 18 9.03 -1.17 19.85
C ALA A 18 10.40 -0.60 20.28
N GLY A 19 11.20 -0.16 19.30
CA GLY A 19 12.51 0.45 19.55
C GLY A 19 13.65 -0.52 19.88
N ARG A 20 13.43 -1.83 19.77
CA ARG A 20 14.47 -2.85 19.93
C ARG A 20 14.32 -3.98 18.90
N GLU A 21 15.40 -4.68 18.64
CA GLU A 21 15.35 -5.91 17.87
C GLU A 21 14.73 -7.06 18.70
N PRO A 22 14.01 -7.99 18.04
CA PRO A 22 13.49 -9.19 18.70
C PRO A 22 14.64 -10.11 19.14
N GLY A 23 14.50 -10.73 20.31
CA GLY A 23 15.54 -11.56 20.90
C GLY A 23 15.04 -12.95 21.36
N PRO A 24 15.90 -13.75 22.04
CA PRO A 24 15.56 -15.11 22.46
C PRO A 24 14.32 -15.20 23.35
N SER A 25 14.06 -14.22 24.20
CA SER A 25 12.87 -14.18 25.05
C SER A 25 11.58 -13.98 24.27
N ASP A 26 11.65 -13.21 23.14
CA ASP A 26 10.50 -13.04 22.24
C ASP A 26 10.22 -14.33 21.49
N LEU A 27 11.28 -15.01 21.02
CA LEU A 27 11.16 -16.31 20.36
C LEU A 27 10.53 -17.36 21.29
N SER A 28 11.00 -17.45 22.54
CA SER A 28 10.40 -18.37 23.52
C SER A 28 8.91 -18.10 23.71
N ALA A 29 8.51 -16.84 23.84
CA ALA A 29 7.11 -16.47 23.98
C ALA A 29 6.27 -16.80 22.72
N ILE A 30 6.87 -16.65 21.52
CA ILE A 30 6.22 -16.98 20.25
C ILE A 30 5.99 -18.50 20.13
N LEU A 31 6.97 -19.32 20.49
CA LEU A 31 6.88 -20.77 20.45
C LEU A 31 5.79 -21.33 21.37
N GLU A 32 5.50 -20.66 22.48
CA GLU A 32 4.43 -21.02 23.43
C GLU A 32 3.04 -20.55 22.97
N ALA A 33 2.98 -19.66 21.96
CA ALA A 33 1.74 -19.04 21.52
C ALA A 33 1.01 -19.89 20.46
N ARG A 34 -0.32 -20.04 20.61
CA ARG A 34 -1.14 -20.57 19.52
C ARG A 34 -1.45 -19.51 18.46
N ALA A 35 -1.34 -18.23 18.80
CA ALA A 35 -1.51 -17.10 17.87
C ALA A 35 -0.74 -15.87 18.35
N VAL A 36 -0.21 -15.09 17.40
CA VAL A 36 0.58 -13.89 17.64
C VAL A 36 -0.07 -12.68 16.97
N ILE A 37 -0.29 -11.62 17.75
CA ILE A 37 -0.78 -10.33 17.26
C ILE A 37 0.39 -9.36 17.18
N LEU A 38 0.68 -8.92 15.95
CA LEU A 38 1.76 -7.99 15.64
C LEU A 38 1.25 -6.55 15.49
N PRO A 39 2.07 -5.53 15.74
CA PRO A 39 1.67 -4.14 15.51
C PRO A 39 1.57 -3.81 14.02
N GLN A 40 0.76 -2.80 13.69
CA GLN A 40 0.82 -2.18 12.37
C GLN A 40 2.25 -1.67 12.13
N GLY A 41 2.84 -1.99 10.99
CA GLY A 41 4.20 -1.59 10.70
C GLY A 41 5.28 -2.39 11.42
N CYS A 42 4.95 -3.60 11.87
CA CYS A 42 5.89 -4.54 12.46
C CYS A 42 7.23 -4.58 11.70
N PRO A 43 8.38 -4.49 12.40
CA PRO A 43 9.70 -4.69 11.81
C PRO A 43 9.84 -6.09 11.17
N GLN A 44 10.63 -6.18 10.12
CA GLN A 44 10.82 -7.42 9.37
C GLN A 44 11.34 -8.56 10.25
N GLY A 45 12.30 -8.30 11.13
CA GLY A 45 12.85 -9.31 12.05
C GLY A 45 11.80 -9.93 12.97
N LEU A 46 10.93 -9.08 13.59
CA LEU A 46 9.84 -9.58 14.44
C LEU A 46 8.78 -10.33 13.62
N TYR A 47 8.46 -9.85 12.41
CA TYR A 47 7.51 -10.52 11.55
C TYR A 47 7.94 -11.95 11.21
N PHE A 48 9.16 -12.12 10.68
CA PHE A 48 9.64 -13.44 10.28
C PHE A 48 9.88 -14.35 11.49
N MET A 49 10.35 -13.81 12.62
CA MET A 49 10.43 -14.61 13.85
C MET A 49 9.06 -15.17 14.25
N ALA A 50 7.99 -14.36 14.19
CA ALA A 50 6.64 -14.84 14.50
C ALA A 50 6.10 -15.80 13.43
N ARG A 51 6.28 -15.46 12.16
CA ARG A 51 5.76 -16.20 11.01
C ARG A 51 6.35 -17.61 10.90
N ASP A 52 7.64 -17.75 11.20
CA ASP A 52 8.35 -19.02 11.06
C ASP A 52 8.17 -19.94 12.28
N ASN A 53 7.66 -19.42 13.40
CA ASN A 53 7.55 -20.14 14.67
C ASN A 53 6.12 -20.20 15.25
N CYS A 54 5.12 -19.56 14.63
CA CYS A 54 3.73 -19.64 15.04
C CYS A 54 2.81 -19.76 13.81
N PRO A 55 1.92 -20.76 13.75
CA PRO A 55 1.06 -20.98 12.58
C PRO A 55 0.02 -19.87 12.37
N ASN A 56 -0.33 -19.14 13.42
CA ASN A 56 -1.37 -18.14 13.39
C ASN A 56 -0.80 -16.77 13.74
N ILE A 57 -0.65 -15.90 12.76
CA ILE A 57 -0.19 -14.52 12.94
C ILE A 57 -1.17 -13.52 12.37
N PHE A 58 -1.33 -12.38 13.02
CA PHE A 58 -2.09 -11.25 12.54
C PHE A 58 -1.30 -9.94 12.80
N PRO A 59 -1.16 -9.03 11.82
CA PRO A 59 -1.58 -9.18 10.43
C PRO A 59 -0.62 -10.06 9.61
N ASN A 60 -1.11 -10.52 8.43
CA ASN A 60 -0.26 -11.16 7.44
C ASN A 60 0.47 -10.09 6.61
N TYR A 61 1.79 -10.09 6.68
CA TYR A 61 2.68 -9.18 5.96
C TYR A 61 3.64 -9.89 4.99
N ASP A 62 3.41 -11.15 4.64
CA ASP A 62 4.23 -11.91 3.68
C ASP A 62 4.43 -11.10 2.39
N VAL A 63 3.33 -10.60 1.85
CA VAL A 63 3.32 -9.81 0.60
C VAL A 63 4.06 -8.48 0.75
N ARG A 64 3.95 -7.83 1.91
CA ARG A 64 4.68 -6.58 2.18
C ARG A 64 6.17 -6.74 2.02
N PHE A 65 6.72 -7.84 2.52
CA PHE A 65 8.16 -8.08 2.49
C PHE A 65 8.63 -8.75 1.21
N ARG A 66 7.77 -9.57 0.56
CA ARG A 66 8.05 -10.20 -0.73
C ARG A 66 8.01 -9.21 -1.90
N TYR A 67 7.15 -8.21 -1.83
CA TYR A 67 6.94 -7.21 -2.88
C TYR A 67 7.16 -5.78 -2.36
N PRO A 68 8.39 -5.45 -1.93
CA PRO A 68 8.69 -4.14 -1.37
C PRO A 68 8.63 -3.05 -2.43
N GLY A 69 8.32 -1.83 -2.01
CA GLY A 69 8.32 -0.64 -2.85
C GLY A 69 7.23 -0.63 -3.93
N LYS A 70 7.26 0.37 -4.78
CA LYS A 70 6.29 0.55 -5.88
C LYS A 70 6.51 -0.46 -7.00
N ILE A 71 7.78 -0.83 -7.24
CA ILE A 71 8.15 -1.89 -8.21
C ILE A 71 7.59 -3.23 -7.75
N GLY A 72 7.78 -3.59 -6.49
CA GLY A 72 7.23 -4.80 -5.91
C GLY A 72 5.72 -4.86 -6.03
N GLN A 73 5.02 -3.80 -5.65
CA GLN A 73 3.56 -3.72 -5.76
C GLN A 73 3.07 -3.87 -7.21
N THR A 74 3.74 -3.24 -8.19
CA THR A 74 3.39 -3.41 -9.60
C THR A 74 3.54 -4.86 -10.07
N ARG A 75 4.57 -5.57 -9.60
CA ARG A 75 4.75 -6.99 -9.88
C ARG A 75 3.63 -7.83 -9.26
N LEU A 76 3.28 -7.55 -8.00
CA LEU A 76 2.17 -8.20 -7.31
C LEU A 76 0.86 -8.06 -8.11
N PHE A 77 0.54 -6.84 -8.59
CA PHE A 77 -0.66 -6.61 -9.39
C PHE A 77 -0.65 -7.44 -10.67
N ARG A 78 0.48 -7.50 -11.38
CA ARG A 78 0.62 -8.30 -12.61
C ARG A 78 0.47 -9.79 -12.35
N GLU A 79 1.17 -10.32 -11.37
CA GLU A 79 1.15 -11.75 -11.02
C GLU A 79 -0.25 -12.22 -10.59
N ASN A 80 -1.05 -11.33 -10.00
CA ASN A 80 -2.41 -11.62 -9.59
C ASN A 80 -3.49 -11.15 -10.59
N SER A 81 -3.09 -10.65 -11.77
CA SER A 81 -4.00 -10.11 -12.79
C SER A 81 -4.92 -9.00 -12.26
N ILE A 82 -4.42 -8.17 -11.34
CA ILE A 82 -5.16 -7.03 -10.79
C ILE A 82 -5.05 -5.83 -11.76
N PRO A 83 -6.16 -5.27 -12.22
CA PRO A 83 -6.17 -4.09 -13.07
C PRO A 83 -5.43 -2.90 -12.41
N HIS A 84 -4.49 -2.33 -13.14
CA HIS A 84 -3.71 -1.17 -12.73
C HIS A 84 -3.31 -0.36 -13.98
N PRO A 85 -2.97 0.93 -13.86
CA PRO A 85 -2.52 1.71 -15.00
C PRO A 85 -1.32 1.05 -15.71
N PRO A 86 -1.24 1.08 -17.05
CA PRO A 86 -0.10 0.54 -17.79
C PRO A 86 1.20 1.12 -17.23
N THR A 87 2.14 0.26 -16.89
CA THR A 87 3.35 0.64 -16.15
C THR A 87 4.57 -0.07 -16.71
N LYS A 88 5.66 0.68 -16.97
CA LYS A 88 6.99 0.14 -17.27
C LYS A 88 7.88 0.26 -16.05
N ILE A 89 8.65 -0.79 -15.78
CA ILE A 89 9.58 -0.87 -14.64
C ILE A 89 11.00 -0.73 -15.15
N PHE A 90 11.78 0.15 -14.55
CA PHE A 90 13.18 0.36 -14.85
C PHE A 90 14.03 0.14 -13.60
N LYS A 91 15.04 -0.73 -13.71
CA LYS A 91 15.97 -1.00 -12.59
C LYS A 91 16.95 0.14 -12.35
N ASN A 92 17.24 0.92 -13.39
CA ASN A 92 18.17 2.04 -13.41
C ASN A 92 18.00 2.87 -14.69
N ILE A 93 18.67 4.01 -14.77
CA ILE A 93 18.64 4.92 -15.93
C ILE A 93 19.15 4.23 -17.20
N GLU A 94 20.14 3.37 -17.11
CA GLU A 94 20.65 2.64 -18.26
C GLU A 94 19.57 1.75 -18.87
N SER A 95 18.79 1.05 -18.06
CA SER A 95 17.68 0.21 -18.52
C SER A 95 16.60 1.03 -19.22
N TYR A 96 16.34 2.26 -18.77
CA TYR A 96 15.46 3.20 -19.45
C TYR A 96 16.03 3.62 -20.82
N ARG A 97 17.26 4.09 -20.85
CA ARG A 97 17.93 4.53 -22.10
C ARG A 97 17.94 3.42 -23.15
N ARG A 98 18.26 2.18 -22.73
CA ARG A 98 18.24 1.00 -23.62
C ARG A 98 16.83 0.69 -24.14
N CYS A 99 15.79 0.84 -23.31
CA CYS A 99 14.39 0.59 -23.71
C CYS A 99 13.93 1.57 -24.78
N TYR A 100 14.40 2.81 -24.76
CA TYR A 100 13.99 3.88 -25.69
C TYR A 100 15.04 4.23 -26.73
N GLN A 101 16.15 3.49 -26.81
CA GLN A 101 17.16 3.67 -27.81
C GLN A 101 16.59 3.31 -29.20
N GLY A 102 16.58 4.30 -30.12
CA GLY A 102 16.05 4.10 -31.48
C GLY A 102 14.53 3.95 -31.58
N THR A 103 13.79 4.21 -30.50
CA THR A 103 12.32 4.22 -30.46
C THR A 103 11.76 5.56 -30.04
N HIS A 104 10.45 5.75 -30.23
CA HIS A 104 9.78 6.95 -29.74
C HIS A 104 9.80 7.01 -28.21
N ALA A 105 10.04 8.20 -27.67
CA ALA A 105 9.89 8.49 -26.25
C ALA A 105 8.47 8.12 -25.74
N PRO A 106 8.31 7.89 -24.43
CA PRO A 106 7.00 7.54 -23.89
C PRO A 106 5.98 8.67 -24.12
N SER A 107 4.73 8.31 -24.34
CA SER A 107 3.64 9.27 -24.56
C SER A 107 3.38 10.11 -23.30
N LEU A 108 3.08 11.39 -23.49
CA LEU A 108 2.74 12.33 -22.42
C LEU A 108 1.22 12.60 -22.42
N PRO A 109 0.61 12.95 -21.27
CA PRO A 109 1.23 13.00 -19.94
C PRO A 109 1.45 11.60 -19.33
N LEU A 110 2.43 11.49 -18.44
CA LEU A 110 2.76 10.25 -17.73
C LEU A 110 3.11 10.51 -16.26
N VAL A 111 3.25 9.45 -15.48
CA VAL A 111 3.66 9.53 -14.08
C VAL A 111 4.99 8.80 -13.90
N VAL A 112 5.97 9.51 -13.34
CA VAL A 112 7.23 8.90 -12.87
C VAL A 112 7.11 8.64 -11.37
N LYS A 113 7.40 7.41 -10.93
CA LYS A 113 7.39 7.03 -9.52
C LYS A 113 8.73 6.39 -9.17
N PHE A 114 9.45 6.95 -8.22
CA PHE A 114 10.65 6.30 -7.68
C PHE A 114 10.27 5.21 -6.67
N ASP A 115 11.09 4.15 -6.62
CA ASP A 115 10.81 2.98 -5.78
C ASP A 115 11.02 3.23 -4.27
N TRP A 116 11.59 4.37 -3.93
CA TRP A 116 11.80 4.85 -2.55
C TRP A 116 10.88 6.01 -2.20
N GLY A 117 10.90 6.43 -0.94
CA GLY A 117 10.08 7.52 -0.39
C GLY A 117 8.62 7.14 -0.16
N GLY A 118 7.88 8.06 0.42
CA GLY A 118 6.46 7.91 0.77
C GLY A 118 5.68 9.21 0.60
N GLU A 119 4.41 9.20 0.96
CA GLU A 119 3.50 10.37 0.98
C GLU A 119 3.41 11.18 -0.33
N GLY A 120 3.76 10.54 -1.47
CA GLY A 120 3.74 11.18 -2.78
C GLY A 120 4.96 12.04 -3.13
N ASP A 121 5.97 12.14 -2.26
CA ASP A 121 7.15 13.00 -2.49
C ASP A 121 8.06 12.52 -3.63
N THR A 122 7.91 11.27 -4.04
CA THR A 122 8.67 10.63 -5.12
C THR A 122 7.78 10.20 -6.29
N VAL A 123 6.67 10.92 -6.50
CA VAL A 123 5.71 10.66 -7.58
C VAL A 123 5.44 11.96 -8.32
N PHE A 124 5.71 11.99 -9.62
CA PHE A 124 5.71 13.17 -10.45
C PHE A 124 4.79 13.01 -11.65
N LEU A 125 3.84 13.94 -11.83
CA LEU A 125 3.11 14.07 -13.07
C LEU A 125 3.99 14.83 -14.07
N VAL A 126 4.27 14.21 -15.19
CA VAL A 126 5.15 14.71 -16.25
C VAL A 126 4.30 15.05 -17.46
N LYS A 127 4.27 16.35 -17.84
CA LYS A 127 3.48 16.88 -18.94
C LYS A 127 4.34 17.28 -20.15
N SER A 128 5.67 17.32 -19.97
CA SER A 128 6.62 17.68 -21.01
C SER A 128 7.87 16.82 -20.98
N TYR A 129 8.57 16.69 -22.11
CA TYR A 129 9.85 15.98 -22.16
C TYR A 129 10.94 16.64 -21.32
N ARG A 130 10.87 17.97 -21.12
CA ARG A 130 11.77 18.69 -20.21
C ARG A 130 11.58 18.24 -18.75
N GLU A 131 10.33 18.08 -18.31
CA GLU A 131 10.04 17.55 -16.97
C GLU A 131 10.49 16.10 -16.84
N LEU A 132 10.30 15.28 -17.90
CA LEU A 132 10.79 13.90 -17.92
C LEU A 132 12.32 13.85 -17.74
N GLU A 133 13.07 14.68 -18.47
CA GLU A 133 14.53 14.75 -18.34
C GLU A 133 14.94 15.14 -16.92
N THR A 134 14.28 16.15 -16.33
CA THR A 134 14.51 16.52 -14.92
C THR A 134 14.32 15.35 -13.97
N CYS A 135 13.26 14.53 -14.15
CA CYS A 135 13.03 13.31 -13.35
C CYS A 135 14.13 12.28 -13.57
N LEU A 136 14.58 12.09 -14.81
CA LEU A 136 15.65 11.13 -15.14
C LEU A 136 17.00 11.56 -14.58
N GLU A 137 17.32 12.85 -14.62
CA GLU A 137 18.52 13.40 -13.97
C GLU A 137 18.48 13.19 -12.44
N HIS A 138 17.29 13.42 -11.84
CA HIS A 138 17.12 13.14 -10.41
C HIS A 138 17.32 11.66 -10.08
N ALA A 139 16.75 10.75 -10.89
CA ALA A 139 16.95 9.31 -10.74
C ALA A 139 18.45 8.95 -10.86
N ALA A 140 19.18 9.51 -11.83
CA ALA A 140 20.60 9.27 -12.01
C ALA A 140 21.44 9.73 -10.80
N LYS A 141 21.09 10.89 -10.20
CA LYS A 141 21.73 11.37 -8.96
C LYS A 141 21.47 10.43 -7.79
N CYS A 142 20.24 9.95 -7.64
CA CYS A 142 19.88 9.01 -6.58
C CYS A 142 20.55 7.64 -6.73
N GLU A 143 20.80 7.17 -7.96
CA GLU A 143 21.54 5.94 -8.21
C GLU A 143 22.97 5.97 -7.63
N ASN A 144 23.62 7.13 -7.65
CA ASN A 144 24.95 7.32 -7.08
C ASN A 144 24.94 7.21 -5.54
N SER A 145 23.81 7.44 -4.89
CA SER A 145 23.61 7.25 -3.45
C SER A 145 23.02 5.89 -3.08
N GLY A 146 22.92 4.97 -4.05
CA GLY A 146 22.41 3.61 -3.84
C GLY A 146 20.90 3.44 -3.97
N GLN A 147 20.14 4.51 -4.18
CA GLN A 147 18.70 4.46 -4.41
C GLN A 147 18.43 4.22 -5.90
N ARG A 148 17.89 3.05 -6.23
CA ARG A 148 17.70 2.61 -7.62
C ARG A 148 16.27 2.16 -7.89
N GLY A 149 15.91 2.26 -9.16
CA GLY A 149 14.64 1.78 -9.66
C GLY A 149 13.55 2.83 -9.69
N PHE A 150 12.79 2.83 -10.76
CA PHE A 150 11.63 3.70 -10.94
C PHE A 150 10.62 3.10 -11.91
N LEU A 151 9.43 3.68 -11.90
CA LEU A 151 8.32 3.32 -12.78
C LEU A 151 8.00 4.48 -13.70
N ILE A 152 7.64 4.18 -14.93
CA ILE A 152 6.88 5.07 -15.81
C ILE A 152 5.49 4.45 -16.00
N GLN A 153 4.48 5.17 -15.60
CA GLN A 153 3.09 4.75 -15.59
C GLN A 153 2.24 5.72 -16.42
N ASP A 154 1.31 5.21 -17.20
CA ASP A 154 0.36 6.05 -17.93
C ASP A 154 -0.45 6.90 -16.94
N TYR A 155 -0.59 8.19 -17.26
CA TYR A 155 -1.48 9.06 -16.50
C TYR A 155 -2.94 8.75 -16.84
N ILE A 156 -3.73 8.46 -15.83
CA ILE A 156 -5.16 8.20 -15.95
C ILE A 156 -5.93 9.35 -15.30
N PRO A 157 -6.62 10.20 -16.07
CA PRO A 157 -7.52 11.20 -15.51
C PRO A 157 -8.61 10.54 -14.66
N SER A 158 -8.77 10.99 -13.41
CA SER A 158 -9.67 10.38 -12.41
C SER A 158 -10.42 11.41 -11.56
N GLY A 159 -10.67 12.64 -12.10
CA GLY A 159 -11.38 13.70 -11.40
C GLY A 159 -10.65 14.23 -10.16
N ASN A 160 -9.33 14.18 -10.14
CA ASN A 160 -8.50 14.58 -8.99
C ASN A 160 -8.91 13.90 -7.68
N ARG A 161 -9.49 12.71 -7.77
CA ARG A 161 -9.91 11.92 -6.62
C ARG A 161 -9.42 10.48 -6.71
N SER A 162 -9.27 9.87 -5.56
CA SER A 162 -8.97 8.44 -5.43
C SER A 162 -9.83 7.84 -4.32
N LEU A 163 -10.23 6.59 -4.50
CA LEU A 163 -10.88 5.82 -3.47
C LEU A 163 -9.82 5.16 -2.59
N ARG A 164 -9.81 5.45 -1.29
CA ARG A 164 -9.07 4.68 -0.31
C ARG A 164 -9.97 3.56 0.21
N VAL A 165 -9.54 2.31 0.04
CA VAL A 165 -10.15 1.15 0.67
C VAL A 165 -9.20 0.64 1.75
N VAL A 166 -9.65 0.63 2.99
CA VAL A 166 -8.88 0.12 4.13
C VAL A 166 -9.40 -1.25 4.52
N VAL A 167 -8.50 -2.22 4.53
CA VAL A 167 -8.75 -3.60 4.96
C VAL A 167 -8.25 -3.78 6.39
N ILE A 168 -9.10 -4.28 7.27
CA ILE A 168 -8.79 -4.59 8.68
C ILE A 168 -9.39 -5.96 9.01
N GLY A 169 -8.61 -7.01 8.86
CA GLY A 169 -9.11 -8.39 8.91
C GLY A 169 -10.08 -8.65 7.76
N ASP A 170 -11.32 -8.96 8.09
CA ASP A 170 -12.44 -9.19 7.19
C ASP A 170 -13.30 -7.94 6.94
N CYS A 171 -12.92 -6.81 7.52
CA CYS A 171 -13.66 -5.54 7.42
C CYS A 171 -13.05 -4.63 6.35
N PHE A 172 -13.88 -4.18 5.41
CA PHE A 172 -13.52 -3.18 4.41
C PHE A 172 -14.18 -1.85 4.77
N LYS A 173 -13.42 -0.76 4.64
CA LYS A 173 -13.89 0.61 4.83
C LYS A 173 -13.37 1.48 3.71
N SER A 174 -14.25 2.10 2.95
CA SER A 174 -13.89 2.94 1.83
C SER A 174 -14.35 4.38 1.99
N TYR A 175 -13.55 5.29 1.47
CA TYR A 175 -13.84 6.72 1.41
C TYR A 175 -13.07 7.36 0.27
N TRP A 176 -13.68 8.38 -0.34
CA TRP A 176 -13.03 9.19 -1.34
C TRP A 176 -12.07 10.18 -0.70
N ARG A 177 -10.97 10.41 -1.39
CA ARG A 177 -10.04 11.51 -1.12
C ARG A 177 -9.99 12.37 -2.36
N SER A 178 -10.30 13.65 -2.22
CA SER A 178 -10.28 14.63 -3.29
C SER A 178 -9.40 15.82 -2.92
N CYS A 179 -8.66 16.35 -3.87
CA CYS A 179 -7.93 17.61 -3.69
C CYS A 179 -8.80 18.76 -4.21
N ALA A 180 -8.93 19.84 -3.42
CA ALA A 180 -9.65 21.04 -3.85
C ALA A 180 -8.90 21.79 -4.96
N ASP A 181 -7.57 21.70 -4.98
CA ASP A 181 -6.75 22.26 -6.06
C ASP A 181 -6.79 21.34 -7.28
N GLN A 182 -7.43 21.83 -8.35
CA GLN A 182 -7.52 21.10 -9.63
C GLN A 182 -6.17 20.85 -10.30
N ASN A 183 -5.13 21.58 -9.91
CA ASN A 183 -3.76 21.37 -10.38
C ASN A 183 -2.96 20.39 -9.53
N ALA A 184 -3.47 20.02 -8.36
CA ALA A 184 -2.79 19.07 -7.48
C ALA A 184 -2.96 17.64 -8.01
N PHE A 185 -1.84 16.99 -8.25
CA PHE A 185 -1.81 15.61 -8.76
C PHE A 185 -2.12 14.55 -7.68
N HIS A 186 -2.01 14.91 -6.39
CA HIS A 186 -2.16 13.95 -5.29
C HIS A 186 -3.28 14.32 -4.32
N ALA A 187 -4.22 13.42 -4.12
CA ALA A 187 -5.22 13.49 -3.07
C ALA A 187 -4.68 12.88 -1.75
N SER A 188 -3.65 13.49 -1.15
CA SER A 188 -3.13 13.07 0.15
C SER A 188 -3.79 13.87 1.28
N LEU A 189 -4.30 13.17 2.32
CA LEU A 189 -4.89 13.81 3.51
C LEU A 189 -3.87 14.62 4.30
N SER A 190 -2.59 14.24 4.29
CA SER A 190 -1.50 15.02 4.89
C SER A 190 -1.24 16.34 4.15
N LYS A 191 -1.67 16.43 2.89
CA LYS A 191 -1.56 17.62 2.02
C LYS A 191 -2.91 18.36 1.86
N GLY A 192 -3.88 18.13 2.74
CA GLY A 192 -5.14 18.88 2.79
C GLY A 192 -6.28 18.33 1.92
N ALA A 193 -6.19 17.09 1.45
CA ALA A 193 -7.31 16.49 0.73
C ALA A 193 -8.56 16.32 1.62
N ALA A 194 -9.73 16.54 1.06
CA ALA A 194 -11.00 16.30 1.73
C ALA A 194 -11.36 14.81 1.72
N VAL A 195 -12.13 14.40 2.72
CA VAL A 195 -12.69 13.03 2.83
C VAL A 195 -14.18 13.09 2.56
N ASP A 196 -14.66 12.19 1.69
CA ASP A 196 -16.08 11.99 1.42
C ASP A 196 -16.43 10.50 1.58
N TRP A 197 -17.41 10.23 2.42
CA TRP A 197 -17.86 8.86 2.75
C TRP A 197 -19.10 8.43 1.97
N SER A 198 -19.79 9.36 1.31
CA SER A 198 -21.15 9.17 0.79
C SER A 198 -21.26 9.06 -0.72
N SER A 199 -20.42 9.77 -1.47
CA SER A 199 -20.53 9.83 -2.93
C SER A 199 -20.26 8.49 -3.61
N ASP A 200 -20.94 8.28 -4.73
CA ASP A 200 -20.75 7.19 -5.68
C ASP A 200 -20.69 5.78 -5.05
N PRO A 201 -21.75 5.33 -4.37
CA PRO A 201 -21.74 4.04 -3.67
C PRO A 201 -21.45 2.86 -4.60
N GLY A 202 -21.88 2.90 -5.85
CA GLY A 202 -21.58 1.86 -6.84
C GLY A 202 -20.08 1.76 -7.17
N LEU A 203 -19.40 2.90 -7.35
CA LEU A 203 -17.95 2.91 -7.56
C LEU A 203 -17.19 2.44 -6.32
N LYS A 204 -17.67 2.77 -5.13
CA LYS A 204 -17.08 2.28 -3.87
C LYS A 204 -17.18 0.76 -3.79
N GLU A 205 -18.31 0.17 -4.12
CA GLU A 205 -18.52 -1.28 -4.14
C GLU A 205 -17.58 -1.95 -5.16
N MET A 206 -17.42 -1.38 -6.36
CA MET A 206 -16.47 -1.87 -7.36
C MET A 206 -15.02 -1.79 -6.86
N GLY A 207 -14.64 -0.69 -6.19
CA GLY A 207 -13.32 -0.53 -5.59
C GLY A 207 -13.08 -1.49 -4.42
N GLU A 208 -14.06 -1.73 -3.58
CA GLU A 208 -13.99 -2.74 -2.52
C GLU A 208 -13.84 -4.16 -3.10
N THR A 209 -14.53 -4.46 -4.20
CA THR A 209 -14.46 -5.76 -4.88
C THR A 209 -13.06 -6.07 -5.41
N ILE A 210 -12.42 -5.15 -6.12
CA ILE A 210 -11.04 -5.37 -6.63
C ILE A 210 -10.03 -5.52 -5.49
N VAL A 211 -10.22 -4.77 -4.39
CA VAL A 211 -9.38 -4.88 -3.20
C VAL A 211 -9.61 -6.22 -2.50
N ALA A 212 -10.86 -6.67 -2.38
CA ALA A 212 -11.18 -7.98 -1.81
C ALA A 212 -10.57 -9.13 -2.64
N GLU A 213 -10.62 -9.03 -3.97
CA GLU A 213 -9.96 -9.97 -4.87
C GLU A 213 -8.45 -10.05 -4.62
N LEU A 214 -7.77 -8.89 -4.53
CA LEU A 214 -6.34 -8.86 -4.22
C LEU A 214 -6.06 -9.45 -2.83
N CYS A 215 -6.84 -9.11 -1.82
CA CYS A 215 -6.69 -9.66 -0.47
C CYS A 215 -6.86 -11.19 -0.44
N HIS A 216 -7.85 -11.72 -1.17
CA HIS A 216 -8.07 -13.15 -1.28
C HIS A 216 -6.87 -13.88 -1.92
N LYS A 217 -6.33 -13.33 -3.02
CA LYS A 217 -5.17 -13.91 -3.74
C LYS A 217 -3.85 -13.79 -2.97
N SER A 218 -3.69 -12.72 -2.19
CA SER A 218 -2.40 -12.34 -1.57
C SER A 218 -2.33 -12.60 -0.07
N GLY A 219 -3.46 -12.82 0.59
CA GLY A 219 -3.55 -12.95 2.05
C GLY A 219 -3.42 -11.63 2.82
N ILE A 220 -3.38 -10.47 2.15
CA ILE A 220 -3.31 -9.17 2.82
C ILE A 220 -4.57 -8.95 3.66
N ASN A 221 -4.40 -8.66 4.95
CA ASN A 221 -5.49 -8.45 5.88
C ASN A 221 -5.35 -7.21 6.79
N LEU A 222 -4.34 -6.35 6.53
CA LEU A 222 -4.21 -5.03 7.15
C LEU A 222 -3.43 -4.09 6.24
N ALA A 223 -4.14 -3.29 5.44
CA ALA A 223 -3.57 -2.29 4.55
C ALA A 223 -4.62 -1.25 4.13
N GLY A 224 -4.16 -0.06 3.71
CA GLY A 224 -4.95 0.89 2.94
C GLY A 224 -4.55 0.81 1.47
N MET A 225 -5.51 0.66 0.57
CA MET A 225 -5.27 0.54 -0.87
C MET A 225 -5.92 1.69 -1.62
N ASP A 226 -5.22 2.21 -2.61
CA ASP A 226 -5.68 3.32 -3.42
C ASP A 226 -6.17 2.82 -4.78
N VAL A 227 -7.37 3.20 -5.13
CA VAL A 227 -8.06 2.84 -6.37
C VAL A 227 -8.49 4.11 -7.10
N ILE A 228 -8.33 4.15 -8.40
CA ILE A 228 -8.85 5.21 -9.26
C ILE A 228 -9.83 4.64 -10.28
N PHE A 229 -10.68 5.52 -10.79
CA PHE A 229 -11.62 5.24 -11.87
C PHE A 229 -11.33 6.22 -13.02
N PRO A 230 -11.07 5.73 -14.26
CA PRO A 230 -10.90 6.58 -15.41
C PRO A 230 -12.15 7.44 -15.67
N GLU A 231 -11.97 8.72 -16.00
CA GLU A 231 -13.09 9.62 -16.37
C GLU A 231 -13.73 9.27 -17.72
N SER A 232 -12.98 8.61 -18.60
CA SER A 232 -13.44 8.20 -19.91
C SER A 232 -13.35 6.68 -20.06
N GLY A 233 -14.42 6.09 -20.50
CA GLY A 233 -14.54 4.64 -20.71
C GLY A 233 -15.80 4.07 -20.05
N SER A 234 -16.51 3.20 -20.76
CA SER A 234 -17.65 2.47 -20.21
C SER A 234 -17.41 0.99 -20.43
N PRO A 235 -17.55 0.14 -19.38
CA PRO A 235 -17.79 0.51 -17.98
C PRO A 235 -16.54 1.05 -17.26
N GLU A 236 -16.73 1.93 -16.29
CA GLU A 236 -15.67 2.46 -15.40
C GLU A 236 -15.03 1.31 -14.65
N LYS A 237 -13.86 0.88 -15.08
CA LYS A 237 -13.12 -0.21 -14.42
C LYS A 237 -12.19 0.37 -13.35
N PRO A 238 -12.26 -0.12 -12.10
CA PRO A 238 -11.32 0.30 -11.06
C PRO A 238 -9.89 -0.10 -11.41
N LEU A 239 -8.93 0.78 -11.16
CA LEU A 239 -7.51 0.53 -11.33
C LEU A 239 -6.80 0.70 -9.99
N MET A 240 -6.07 -0.33 -9.55
CA MET A 240 -5.27 -0.30 -8.34
C MET A 240 -4.04 0.59 -8.55
N LEU A 241 -3.80 1.53 -7.63
CA LEU A 241 -2.65 2.43 -7.69
C LEU A 241 -1.52 2.04 -6.75
N GLU A 242 -1.85 1.74 -5.48
CA GLU A 242 -0.86 1.59 -4.42
C GLU A 242 -1.43 0.83 -3.22
N ILE A 243 -0.54 0.12 -2.50
CA ILE A 243 -0.81 -0.53 -1.21
C ILE A 243 -0.02 0.21 -0.12
N ASN A 244 -0.71 0.70 0.89
CA ASN A 244 -0.16 1.41 2.03
C ASN A 244 -0.32 0.57 3.30
N TYR A 245 0.74 -0.05 3.79
CA TYR A 245 0.73 -0.81 5.06
C TYR A 245 0.74 0.12 6.28
N PHE A 246 1.18 1.37 6.09
CA PHE A 246 1.03 2.48 7.05
C PHE A 246 0.02 3.46 6.46
N PHE A 247 -1.17 3.51 6.98
CA PHE A 247 -2.23 4.38 6.47
C PHE A 247 -2.77 5.32 7.55
N GLY A 248 -3.17 6.52 7.13
CA GLY A 248 -3.79 7.52 8.01
C GLY A 248 -5.16 7.08 8.49
N ARG A 249 -5.57 7.55 9.67
CA ARG A 249 -6.80 7.14 10.36
C ARG A 249 -7.93 8.16 10.25
N ILE A 250 -7.69 9.34 9.68
CA ILE A 250 -8.68 10.42 9.56
C ILE A 250 -9.93 9.93 8.83
N GLY A 251 -9.75 9.31 7.66
CA GLY A 251 -10.87 8.78 6.86
C GLY A 251 -11.63 7.61 7.51
N LEU A 252 -11.09 7.03 8.58
CA LEU A 252 -11.75 6.00 9.40
C LEU A 252 -12.49 6.58 10.62
N GLY A 253 -12.58 7.90 10.76
CA GLY A 253 -13.13 8.54 11.94
C GLY A 253 -12.13 8.72 13.08
N GLY A 254 -10.82 8.69 12.77
CA GLY A 254 -9.74 8.91 13.71
C GLY A 254 -9.24 7.64 14.42
N SER A 255 -8.26 7.84 15.31
CA SER A 255 -7.58 6.71 15.98
C SER A 255 -8.50 5.89 16.87
N LYS A 256 -9.44 6.51 17.57
CA LYS A 256 -10.38 5.80 18.46
C LYS A 256 -11.22 4.78 17.68
N GLU A 257 -11.78 5.21 16.54
CA GLU A 257 -12.60 4.36 15.70
C GLU A 257 -11.77 3.26 15.02
N TYR A 258 -10.60 3.61 14.49
CA TYR A 258 -9.66 2.63 13.93
C TYR A 258 -9.36 1.49 14.93
N TYR A 259 -8.99 1.82 16.17
CA TYR A 259 -8.68 0.78 17.17
C TYR A 259 -9.91 -0.02 17.61
N ARG A 260 -11.11 0.59 17.57
CA ARG A 260 -12.36 -0.14 17.80
C ARG A 260 -12.59 -1.20 16.75
N ILE A 261 -12.40 -0.85 15.47
CA ILE A 261 -12.54 -1.76 14.32
C ILE A 261 -11.46 -2.84 14.39
N LEU A 262 -10.20 -2.46 14.61
CA LEU A 262 -9.08 -3.39 14.68
C LEU A 262 -9.27 -4.44 15.79
N ARG A 263 -9.64 -4.03 16.99
CA ARG A 263 -9.93 -4.96 18.10
C ARG A 263 -11.03 -5.95 17.75
N LYS A 264 -12.11 -5.48 17.09
CA LYS A 264 -13.20 -6.35 16.64
C LYS A 264 -12.71 -7.35 15.60
N ALA A 265 -11.91 -6.92 14.63
CA ALA A 265 -11.35 -7.78 13.60
C ALA A 265 -10.40 -8.84 14.19
N ILE A 266 -9.49 -8.45 15.08
CA ILE A 266 -8.58 -9.39 15.77
C ILE A 266 -9.38 -10.42 16.57
N LYS A 267 -10.40 -10.00 17.34
CA LYS A 267 -11.23 -10.94 18.11
C LYS A 267 -11.97 -11.95 17.22
N ARG A 268 -12.52 -11.51 16.08
CA ARG A 268 -13.15 -12.43 15.11
C ARG A 268 -12.13 -13.39 14.54
N TRP A 269 -10.95 -12.91 14.14
CA TRP A 269 -9.89 -13.74 13.62
C TRP A 269 -9.42 -14.77 14.66
N ILE A 270 -9.22 -14.38 15.93
CA ILE A 270 -8.90 -15.36 17.01
C ILE A 270 -10.01 -16.40 17.16
N GLY A 271 -11.28 -15.98 17.09
CA GLY A 271 -12.44 -16.87 17.20
C GLY A 271 -12.59 -17.84 16.02
N SER A 272 -11.98 -17.56 14.86
CA SER A 272 -11.95 -18.46 13.70
C SER A 272 -10.79 -19.45 13.72
N LEU A 273 -9.86 -19.35 14.67
CA LEU A 273 -8.77 -20.30 14.85
C LEU A 273 -9.30 -21.54 15.59
N VAL A 274 -9.39 -22.64 14.88
CA VAL A 274 -9.81 -23.95 15.43
C VAL A 274 -8.68 -24.62 16.19
#